data_04587421af155bd38b70b3debf72a91d
#
_entry.id   04587421af155bd38b70b3debf72a91d
#
_cell.length_a   1.000
_cell.length_b   1.000
_cell.length_c   1.000
_cell.angle_alpha   90.00
_cell.angle_beta   90.00
_cell.angle_gamma   90.00
#
_symmetry.space_group_name_H-M   'P 1'
#
loop_
_entity.id
_entity.type
_entity.pdbx_description
1 polymer ?
#
loop_
_entity_poly.entity_id
_entity_poly.type
_entity_poly.pdbx_seq_one_letter_code
_entity_poly.pdbx_strand_id
1 'polypeptide(L)'
;HKRKFLVLNMTKRSIKKSNQHFQKAIHQLPLGVTSNFRYWGDEETIYVDRASRCRIQDIDGNEYIDYRLAYGPYILGYADPRVDQAAREGMDIGGVFALSTELEYEVAQMISSMVPSAELVRFSNSGTEAVMAALRVGRAYSKRDGYIMIEGGYHGVSDSVLWDVDLDEWDPKQGDPKVQPTSHGVPSRIGEMVTLVPMNDADRLEDVLKKKHNEIGTLL
;
A
#
# COMPACT_ATOMS: atom_id res chain seq x y z
N HIS A 1 11.45 6.59 -33.82
CA HIS A 1 11.78 5.16 -34.03
C HIS A 1 10.78 4.31 -33.22
N LYS A 2 9.73 3.80 -33.92
CA LYS A 2 8.79 2.81 -33.35
C LYS A 2 9.56 1.49 -33.17
N ARG A 3 9.94 1.16 -31.92
CA ARG A 3 10.39 -0.20 -31.58
C ARG A 3 9.20 -1.15 -31.76
N LYS A 4 9.24 -2.01 -32.77
CA LYS A 4 8.37 -3.18 -32.86
C LYS A 4 8.79 -4.13 -31.73
N PHE A 5 7.99 -4.18 -30.67
CA PHE A 5 8.10 -5.29 -29.73
C PHE A 5 7.72 -6.57 -30.46
N LEU A 6 8.61 -7.56 -30.44
CA LEU A 6 8.31 -8.92 -30.87
C LEU A 6 7.23 -9.44 -29.91
N VAL A 7 5.97 -9.43 -30.34
CA VAL A 7 4.90 -10.15 -29.64
C VAL A 7 5.15 -11.62 -29.94
N LEU A 8 5.86 -12.30 -29.01
CA LEU A 8 5.84 -13.75 -28.97
C LEU A 8 4.36 -14.17 -28.90
N ASN A 9 3.92 -15.02 -29.84
CA ASN A 9 2.62 -15.67 -29.81
C ASN A 9 2.54 -16.56 -28.56
N MET A 10 2.32 -15.96 -27.40
CA MET A 10 1.93 -16.70 -26.20
C MET A 10 0.48 -17.12 -26.40
N THR A 11 0.23 -18.42 -26.46
CA THR A 11 -1.13 -18.97 -26.42
C THR A 11 -1.83 -18.33 -25.21
N LYS A 12 -2.86 -17.50 -25.46
CA LYS A 12 -3.62 -16.82 -24.40
C LYS A 12 -4.19 -17.90 -23.49
N ARG A 13 -3.80 -17.89 -22.21
CA ARG A 13 -4.30 -18.86 -21.21
C ARG A 13 -5.81 -18.71 -21.09
N SER A 14 -6.52 -19.81 -20.98
CA SER A 14 -7.96 -19.77 -20.73
C SER A 14 -8.22 -19.35 -19.27
N ILE A 15 -9.03 -18.32 -19.06
CA ILE A 15 -9.52 -17.87 -17.75
C ILE A 15 -11.05 -17.90 -17.69
N LYS A 16 -11.63 -18.94 -18.30
CA LYS A 16 -13.08 -19.09 -18.43
C LYS A 16 -13.81 -19.17 -17.09
N LYS A 17 -13.23 -19.91 -16.11
CA LYS A 17 -13.82 -20.01 -14.77
C LYS A 17 -13.70 -18.68 -14.02
N SER A 18 -12.57 -17.98 -14.15
CA SER A 18 -12.38 -16.67 -13.57
C SER A 18 -13.41 -15.66 -14.11
N ASN A 19 -13.66 -15.67 -15.44
CA ASN A 19 -14.69 -14.82 -16.03
C ASN A 19 -16.10 -15.18 -15.55
N GLN A 20 -16.42 -16.47 -15.44
CA GLN A 20 -17.71 -16.90 -14.87
C GLN A 20 -17.87 -16.51 -13.40
N HIS A 21 -16.79 -16.56 -12.63
CA HIS A 21 -16.79 -16.11 -11.24
C HIS A 21 -16.94 -14.59 -11.15
N PHE A 22 -16.24 -13.85 -11.99
CA PHE A 22 -16.34 -12.40 -12.07
C PHE A 22 -17.81 -11.94 -12.28
N GLN A 23 -18.53 -12.58 -13.22
CA GLN A 23 -19.95 -12.26 -13.47
C GLN A 23 -20.86 -12.46 -12.25
N LYS A 24 -20.47 -13.30 -11.30
CA LYS A 24 -21.17 -13.45 -10.02
C LYS A 24 -20.68 -12.43 -8.97
N ALA A 25 -19.38 -12.23 -8.92
CA ALA A 25 -18.72 -11.40 -7.92
C ALA A 25 -19.13 -9.91 -8.05
N ILE A 26 -19.32 -9.38 -9.24
CA ILE A 26 -19.73 -7.99 -9.47
C ILE A 26 -21.09 -7.62 -8.85
N HIS A 27 -21.93 -8.61 -8.54
CA HIS A 27 -23.20 -8.38 -7.86
C HIS A 27 -23.06 -8.26 -6.33
N GLN A 28 -21.90 -8.58 -5.78
CA GLN A 28 -21.64 -8.56 -4.33
C GLN A 28 -20.44 -7.69 -3.96
N LEU A 29 -19.49 -7.54 -4.86
CA LEU A 29 -18.24 -6.81 -4.66
C LEU A 29 -18.08 -5.72 -5.72
N PRO A 30 -17.78 -4.48 -5.34
CA PRO A 30 -17.43 -3.44 -6.31
C PRO A 30 -16.31 -3.94 -7.24
N LEU A 31 -16.49 -3.81 -8.56
CA LEU A 31 -15.56 -4.32 -9.57
C LEU A 31 -15.28 -5.83 -9.47
N GLY A 32 -16.12 -6.62 -8.79
CA GLY A 32 -15.94 -8.05 -8.58
C GLY A 32 -14.76 -8.43 -7.67
N VAL A 33 -14.14 -7.47 -6.99
CA VAL A 33 -12.91 -7.65 -6.19
C VAL A 33 -12.99 -6.87 -4.87
N THR A 34 -12.12 -7.21 -3.89
CA THR A 34 -12.09 -6.55 -2.59
C THR A 34 -11.14 -5.34 -2.56
N SER A 35 -10.44 -5.04 -3.66
CA SER A 35 -9.56 -3.88 -3.80
C SER A 35 -9.35 -3.57 -5.28
N ASN A 36 -9.36 -2.29 -5.65
CA ASN A 36 -9.12 -1.83 -7.02
C ASN A 36 -7.82 -2.38 -7.61
N PHE A 37 -6.79 -2.59 -6.78
CA PHE A 37 -5.51 -3.17 -7.20
C PHE A 37 -5.60 -4.64 -7.66
N ARG A 38 -6.73 -5.31 -7.44
CA ARG A 38 -7.00 -6.67 -7.90
C ARG A 38 -7.84 -6.73 -9.16
N TYR A 39 -8.38 -5.58 -9.60
CA TYR A 39 -9.14 -5.48 -10.83
C TYR A 39 -8.20 -5.23 -12.02
N TRP A 40 -8.30 -6.07 -13.04
CA TRP A 40 -7.48 -6.04 -14.25
C TRP A 40 -8.30 -5.81 -15.51
N GLY A 41 -9.60 -5.65 -15.37
CA GLY A 41 -10.57 -5.61 -16.44
C GLY A 41 -11.58 -6.74 -16.32
N ASP A 42 -12.74 -6.56 -16.94
CA ASP A 42 -13.88 -7.50 -16.84
C ASP A 42 -13.55 -8.90 -17.37
N GLU A 43 -12.67 -8.98 -18.36
CA GLU A 43 -12.27 -10.22 -19.01
C GLU A 43 -10.85 -10.69 -18.64
N GLU A 44 -10.16 -9.98 -17.76
CA GLU A 44 -8.76 -10.24 -17.42
C GLU A 44 -8.52 -10.47 -15.93
N THR A 45 -9.54 -10.20 -15.09
CA THR A 45 -9.45 -10.42 -13.65
C THR A 45 -9.46 -11.92 -13.35
N ILE A 46 -8.39 -12.41 -12.71
CA ILE A 46 -8.21 -13.78 -12.30
C ILE A 46 -8.50 -13.95 -10.81
N TYR A 47 -8.92 -15.15 -10.41
CA TYR A 47 -9.14 -15.51 -9.01
C TYR A 47 -8.21 -16.65 -8.63
N VAL A 48 -7.47 -16.47 -7.54
CA VAL A 48 -6.48 -17.44 -7.06
C VAL A 48 -7.18 -18.54 -6.30
N ASP A 49 -6.82 -19.79 -6.59
CA ASP A 49 -7.24 -20.99 -5.87
C ASP A 49 -6.25 -21.31 -4.74
N ARG A 50 -4.96 -21.34 -5.08
CA ARG A 50 -3.89 -21.68 -4.14
C ARG A 50 -2.56 -21.04 -4.52
N ALA A 51 -1.66 -20.98 -3.55
CA ALA A 51 -0.31 -20.49 -3.75
C ALA A 51 0.70 -21.28 -2.91
N SER A 52 1.94 -21.36 -3.39
CA SER A 52 3.06 -21.93 -2.66
C SER A 52 4.37 -21.33 -3.15
N ARG A 53 5.24 -20.97 -2.23
CA ARG A 53 6.53 -20.29 -2.51
C ARG A 53 6.31 -19.04 -3.35
N CYS A 54 6.87 -18.99 -4.56
CA CYS A 54 6.73 -17.86 -5.49
C CYS A 54 5.64 -18.07 -6.56
N ARG A 55 4.77 -19.06 -6.41
CA ARG A 55 3.79 -19.45 -7.43
C ARG A 55 2.38 -19.32 -6.90
N ILE A 56 1.49 -18.82 -7.76
CA ILE A 56 0.04 -18.83 -7.57
C ILE A 56 -0.61 -19.68 -8.66
N GLN A 57 -1.70 -20.33 -8.33
CA GLN A 57 -2.56 -21.01 -9.30
C GLN A 57 -3.95 -20.39 -9.26
N ASP A 58 -4.49 -20.03 -10.42
CA ASP A 58 -5.86 -19.54 -10.52
C ASP A 58 -6.88 -20.68 -10.51
N ILE A 59 -8.17 -20.33 -10.40
CA ILE A 59 -9.29 -21.28 -10.40
C ILE A 59 -9.47 -22.00 -11.75
N ASP A 60 -8.82 -21.53 -12.81
CA ASP A 60 -8.78 -22.17 -14.12
C ASP A 60 -7.67 -23.22 -14.20
N GLY A 61 -6.76 -23.27 -13.21
CA GLY A 61 -5.62 -24.17 -13.13
C GLY A 61 -4.34 -23.62 -13.77
N ASN A 62 -4.33 -22.38 -14.20
CA ASN A 62 -3.10 -21.77 -14.72
C ASN A 62 -2.17 -21.41 -13.58
N GLU A 63 -0.87 -21.67 -13.77
CA GLU A 63 0.18 -21.32 -12.83
C GLU A 63 0.93 -20.05 -13.29
N TYR A 64 1.24 -19.19 -12.31
CA TYR A 64 1.97 -17.94 -12.51
C TYR A 64 3.09 -17.83 -11.49
N ILE A 65 4.21 -17.20 -11.88
CA ILE A 65 5.19 -16.71 -10.93
C ILE A 65 4.68 -15.38 -10.41
N ASP A 66 4.51 -15.28 -9.09
CA ASP A 66 4.03 -14.05 -8.47
C ASP A 66 5.19 -13.15 -8.06
N TYR A 67 5.33 -12.03 -8.78
CA TYR A 67 6.26 -10.96 -8.46
C TYR A 67 5.67 -9.89 -7.53
N ARG A 68 4.38 -10.01 -7.17
CA ARG A 68 3.70 -9.04 -6.28
C ARG A 68 3.77 -9.40 -4.81
N LEU A 69 3.83 -10.69 -4.48
CA LEU A 69 3.92 -11.22 -3.11
C LEU A 69 2.91 -10.56 -2.16
N ALA A 70 1.64 -10.51 -2.58
CA ALA A 70 0.54 -9.84 -1.88
C ALA A 70 0.84 -8.35 -1.55
N TYR A 71 1.53 -7.65 -2.44
CA TYR A 71 2.03 -6.28 -2.30
C TYR A 71 3.13 -6.11 -1.23
N GLY A 72 3.94 -7.14 -1.02
CA GLY A 72 5.16 -7.11 -0.24
C GLY A 72 5.22 -7.97 1.02
N PRO A 73 4.12 -8.26 1.75
CA PRO A 73 4.23 -8.97 3.04
C PRO A 73 4.77 -10.40 2.92
N TYR A 74 4.58 -11.09 1.79
CA TYR A 74 5.02 -12.48 1.60
C TYR A 74 6.48 -12.61 1.14
N ILE A 75 7.41 -11.96 1.84
CA ILE A 75 8.85 -11.99 1.50
C ILE A 75 9.48 -13.39 1.55
N LEU A 76 8.92 -14.31 2.34
CA LEU A 76 9.34 -15.72 2.40
C LEU A 76 8.60 -16.60 1.37
N GLY A 77 7.68 -16.02 0.62
CA GLY A 77 6.78 -16.75 -0.27
C GLY A 77 5.55 -17.28 0.44
N TYR A 78 4.65 -17.86 -0.35
CA TYR A 78 3.38 -18.41 0.12
C TYR A 78 3.57 -19.77 0.80
N ALA A 79 2.76 -20.03 1.82
CA ALA A 79 2.73 -21.30 2.56
C ALA A 79 4.10 -21.73 3.09
N ASP A 80 4.86 -20.80 3.67
CA ASP A 80 6.09 -21.17 4.39
C ASP A 80 5.71 -21.96 5.65
N PRO A 81 6.16 -23.21 5.79
CA PRO A 81 5.69 -24.10 6.85
C PRO A 81 6.07 -23.60 8.26
N ARG A 82 7.12 -22.82 8.40
CA ARG A 82 7.55 -22.27 9.70
C ARG A 82 6.57 -21.19 10.15
N VAL A 83 6.18 -20.31 9.23
CA VAL A 83 5.22 -19.21 9.50
C VAL A 83 3.83 -19.78 9.74
N ASP A 84 3.39 -20.72 8.88
CA ASP A 84 2.08 -21.34 9.00
C ASP A 84 1.94 -22.14 10.30
N GLN A 85 3.00 -22.82 10.73
CA GLN A 85 2.99 -23.57 11.99
C GLN A 85 2.90 -22.63 13.21
N ALA A 86 3.70 -21.57 13.24
CA ALA A 86 3.65 -20.57 14.31
C ALA A 86 2.25 -19.89 14.38
N ALA A 87 1.63 -19.62 13.23
CA ALA A 87 0.27 -19.09 13.20
C ALA A 87 -0.76 -20.08 13.78
N ARG A 88 -0.66 -21.39 13.47
CA ARG A 88 -1.54 -22.43 14.06
C ARG A 88 -1.37 -22.51 15.56
N GLU A 89 -0.14 -22.52 16.06
CA GLU A 89 0.16 -22.52 17.49
C GLU A 89 -0.41 -21.30 18.20
N GLY A 90 -0.32 -20.13 17.57
CA GLY A 90 -0.95 -18.90 18.07
C GLY A 90 -2.49 -18.98 18.12
N MET A 91 -3.13 -19.67 17.17
CA MET A 91 -4.57 -19.90 17.20
C MET A 91 -4.97 -20.86 18.31
N ASP A 92 -4.17 -21.88 18.59
CA ASP A 92 -4.43 -22.92 19.62
C ASP A 92 -4.47 -22.32 21.04
N ILE A 93 -3.74 -21.23 21.30
CA ILE A 93 -3.77 -20.50 22.58
C ILE A 93 -4.86 -19.43 22.66
N GLY A 94 -5.70 -19.27 21.61
CA GLY A 94 -6.85 -18.37 21.60
C GLY A 94 -6.79 -17.21 20.63
N GLY A 95 -5.65 -16.97 19.98
CA GLY A 95 -5.48 -16.01 18.88
C GLY A 95 -5.46 -14.54 19.30
N VAL A 96 -6.62 -13.89 19.50
CA VAL A 96 -6.72 -12.45 19.79
C VAL A 96 -7.30 -12.21 21.17
N PHE A 97 -6.67 -11.32 21.95
CA PHE A 97 -7.08 -10.99 23.30
C PHE A 97 -7.31 -9.49 23.46
N ALA A 98 -8.18 -9.11 24.40
CA ALA A 98 -8.34 -7.71 24.85
C ALA A 98 -7.22 -7.26 25.81
N LEU A 99 -6.41 -8.19 26.29
CA LEU A 99 -5.25 -7.96 27.14
C LEU A 99 -3.97 -8.24 26.38
N SER A 100 -2.86 -7.63 26.81
CA SER A 100 -1.55 -7.81 26.19
C SER A 100 -0.98 -9.21 26.48
N THR A 101 -0.12 -9.68 25.57
CA THR A 101 0.59 -10.96 25.66
C THR A 101 2.10 -10.75 25.67
N GLU A 102 2.85 -11.74 26.14
CA GLU A 102 4.34 -11.72 26.08
C GLU A 102 4.83 -11.59 24.63
N LEU A 103 4.14 -12.21 23.67
CA LEU A 103 4.51 -12.20 22.27
C LEU A 103 4.58 -10.78 21.69
N GLU A 104 3.70 -9.86 22.13
CA GLU A 104 3.76 -8.44 21.71
C GLU A 104 5.10 -7.81 22.11
N TYR A 105 5.57 -8.06 23.33
CA TYR A 105 6.86 -7.57 23.81
C TYR A 105 8.04 -8.20 23.04
N GLU A 106 8.02 -9.50 22.85
CA GLU A 106 9.10 -10.23 22.14
C GLU A 106 9.24 -9.69 20.69
N VAL A 107 8.13 -9.51 19.98
CA VAL A 107 8.13 -8.96 18.62
C VAL A 107 8.60 -7.51 18.61
N ALA A 108 8.15 -6.68 19.56
CA ALA A 108 8.61 -5.30 19.69
C ALA A 108 10.12 -5.22 19.95
N GLN A 109 10.64 -6.06 20.84
CA GLN A 109 12.08 -6.16 21.13
C GLN A 109 12.89 -6.58 19.90
N MET A 110 12.38 -7.55 19.14
CA MET A 110 13.02 -8.00 17.90
C MET A 110 13.07 -6.85 16.86
N ILE A 111 11.98 -6.12 16.67
CA ILE A 111 11.93 -4.96 15.76
C ILE A 111 12.95 -3.91 16.21
N SER A 112 12.96 -3.54 17.49
CA SER A 112 13.91 -2.55 18.03
C SER A 112 15.36 -2.97 17.86
N SER A 113 15.67 -4.27 17.93
CA SER A 113 17.01 -4.77 17.70
C SER A 113 17.47 -4.67 16.24
N MET A 114 16.54 -4.70 15.29
CA MET A 114 16.82 -4.62 13.85
C MET A 114 16.76 -3.19 13.32
N VAL A 115 15.98 -2.32 13.94
CA VAL A 115 15.72 -0.94 13.49
C VAL A 115 16.14 0.02 14.63
N PRO A 116 17.35 0.59 14.58
CA PRO A 116 17.91 1.39 15.70
C PRO A 116 17.04 2.60 16.11
N SER A 117 16.24 3.16 15.18
CA SER A 117 15.33 4.28 15.46
C SER A 117 14.00 3.86 16.09
N ALA A 118 13.71 2.56 16.14
CA ALA A 118 12.46 2.04 16.71
C ALA A 118 12.65 1.75 18.22
N GLU A 119 12.80 2.81 19.02
CA GLU A 119 12.92 2.70 20.48
C GLU A 119 11.63 2.15 21.13
N LEU A 120 10.46 2.55 20.59
CA LEU A 120 9.16 2.07 20.99
C LEU A 120 8.38 1.62 19.74
N VAL A 121 7.61 0.55 19.89
CA VAL A 121 6.84 -0.04 18.80
C VAL A 121 5.35 -0.04 19.17
N ARG A 122 4.51 0.40 18.23
CA ARG A 122 3.07 0.26 18.30
C ARG A 122 2.56 -0.54 17.11
N PHE A 123 1.84 -1.60 17.38
CA PHE A 123 1.21 -2.42 16.34
C PHE A 123 -0.13 -1.83 15.90
N SER A 124 -0.45 -2.04 14.63
CA SER A 124 -1.72 -1.70 13.98
C SER A 124 -2.14 -2.84 13.06
N ASN A 125 -3.43 -2.94 12.74
CA ASN A 125 -3.94 -4.01 11.89
C ASN A 125 -3.67 -3.79 10.40
N SER A 126 -3.30 -2.57 10.01
CA SER A 126 -3.01 -2.23 8.61
C SER A 126 -1.99 -1.11 8.51
N GLY A 127 -1.33 -1.00 7.33
CA GLY A 127 -0.46 0.14 7.01
C GLY A 127 -1.21 1.47 7.06
N THR A 128 -2.49 1.51 6.66
CA THR A 128 -3.32 2.71 6.77
C THR A 128 -3.43 3.19 8.22
N GLU A 129 -3.72 2.31 9.15
CA GLU A 129 -3.80 2.66 10.58
C GLU A 129 -2.46 3.11 11.15
N ALA A 130 -1.37 2.44 10.76
CA ALA A 130 -0.03 2.80 11.18
C ALA A 130 0.35 4.21 10.68
N VAL A 131 0.08 4.53 9.42
CA VAL A 131 0.33 5.86 8.85
C VAL A 131 -0.55 6.93 9.49
N MET A 132 -1.82 6.65 9.75
CA MET A 132 -2.69 7.57 10.51
C MET A 132 -2.13 7.86 11.91
N ALA A 133 -1.62 6.85 12.59
CA ALA A 133 -0.97 7.02 13.90
C ALA A 133 0.32 7.83 13.78
N ALA A 134 1.17 7.54 12.80
CA ALA A 134 2.43 8.25 12.56
C ALA A 134 2.20 9.75 12.28
N LEU A 135 1.24 10.10 11.41
CA LEU A 135 0.86 11.48 11.15
C LEU A 135 0.38 12.20 12.43
N ARG A 136 -0.42 11.51 13.25
CA ARG A 136 -0.92 12.07 14.52
C ARG A 136 0.23 12.32 15.49
N VAL A 137 1.18 11.40 15.59
CA VAL A 137 2.38 11.56 16.44
C VAL A 137 3.23 12.72 15.93
N GLY A 138 3.51 12.77 14.62
CA GLY A 138 4.29 13.83 14.01
C GLY A 138 3.69 15.22 14.26
N ARG A 139 2.38 15.38 14.06
CA ARG A 139 1.65 16.63 14.35
C ARG A 139 1.68 16.99 15.83
N ALA A 140 1.46 16.01 16.72
CA ALA A 140 1.49 16.24 18.15
C ALA A 140 2.86 16.68 18.65
N TYR A 141 3.92 16.10 18.12
CA TYR A 141 5.29 16.43 18.47
C TYR A 141 5.71 17.79 17.91
N SER A 142 5.51 18.02 16.62
CA SER A 142 5.93 19.24 15.94
C SER A 142 5.05 20.46 16.24
N LYS A 143 3.81 20.26 16.67
CA LYS A 143 2.75 21.29 16.78
C LYS A 143 2.42 21.93 15.43
N ARG A 144 2.55 21.18 14.33
CA ARG A 144 2.32 21.62 12.95
C ARG A 144 1.41 20.61 12.25
N ASP A 145 0.48 21.10 11.46
CA ASP A 145 -0.53 20.26 10.80
C ASP A 145 -0.07 19.74 9.42
N GLY A 146 0.80 20.52 8.76
CA GLY A 146 1.27 20.21 7.42
C GLY A 146 2.24 19.03 7.37
N TYR A 147 2.24 18.33 6.26
CA TYR A 147 3.13 17.19 6.00
C TYR A 147 3.50 17.10 4.52
N ILE A 148 4.65 16.49 4.28
CA ILE A 148 5.14 16.17 2.95
C ILE A 148 4.84 14.70 2.65
N MET A 149 4.41 14.43 1.42
CA MET A 149 4.36 13.10 0.83
C MET A 149 5.23 13.06 -0.43
N ILE A 150 5.78 11.89 -0.73
CA ILE A 150 6.47 11.67 -1.99
C ILE A 150 5.44 11.33 -3.06
N GLU A 151 5.54 12.01 -4.22
CA GLU A 151 4.69 11.78 -5.38
C GLU A 151 4.70 10.32 -5.81
N GLY A 152 3.52 9.76 -6.11
CA GLY A 152 3.34 8.34 -6.44
C GLY A 152 3.52 7.38 -5.25
N GLY A 153 3.81 7.87 -4.04
CA GLY A 153 3.90 7.06 -2.83
C GLY A 153 2.52 6.56 -2.38
N TYR A 154 2.43 5.27 -2.01
CA TYR A 154 1.21 4.71 -1.44
C TYR A 154 1.32 4.60 0.08
N HIS A 155 0.43 5.27 0.78
CA HIS A 155 0.42 5.35 2.26
C HIS A 155 -0.89 4.85 2.89
N GLY A 156 -1.69 4.11 2.15
CA GLY A 156 -2.98 3.60 2.59
C GLY A 156 -4.17 4.35 2.01
N VAL A 157 -5.34 4.23 2.64
CA VAL A 157 -6.63 4.70 2.11
C VAL A 157 -7.32 5.73 3.00
N SER A 158 -6.61 6.36 3.94
CA SER A 158 -7.19 7.45 4.71
C SER A 158 -7.21 8.75 3.88
N ASP A 159 -8.17 9.61 4.13
CA ASP A 159 -8.32 10.89 3.43
C ASP A 159 -7.04 11.76 3.47
N SER A 160 -6.22 11.60 4.52
CA SER A 160 -4.97 12.33 4.65
C SER A 160 -3.90 11.94 3.63
N VAL A 161 -4.00 10.79 2.97
CA VAL A 161 -2.95 10.27 2.08
C VAL A 161 -3.43 9.92 0.68
N LEU A 162 -4.67 10.24 0.36
CA LEU A 162 -5.25 10.07 -0.97
C LEU A 162 -5.08 11.35 -1.81
N TRP A 163 -3.83 11.75 -2.02
CA TRP A 163 -3.46 12.97 -2.72
C TRP A 163 -2.38 12.69 -3.77
N ASP A 164 -2.50 13.39 -4.90
CA ASP A 164 -1.50 13.38 -5.97
C ASP A 164 -1.42 14.76 -6.62
N VAL A 165 -0.50 14.94 -7.54
CA VAL A 165 -0.40 16.15 -8.35
C VAL A 165 -1.12 15.98 -9.67
N ASP A 166 -1.67 17.07 -10.20
CA ASP A 166 -2.14 17.12 -11.57
C ASP A 166 -0.96 17.41 -12.49
N LEU A 167 -0.33 16.35 -13.01
CA LEU A 167 0.82 16.48 -13.90
C LEU A 167 0.45 17.04 -15.27
N ASP A 168 -0.80 16.89 -15.71
CA ASP A 168 -1.27 17.37 -17.00
C ASP A 168 -1.46 18.90 -16.99
N GLU A 169 -1.75 19.45 -15.82
CA GLU A 169 -1.94 20.90 -15.61
C GLU A 169 -0.71 21.59 -14.98
N TRP A 170 0.34 20.85 -14.59
CA TRP A 170 1.46 21.43 -13.88
C TRP A 170 2.55 22.00 -14.82
N ASP A 171 2.82 23.28 -14.67
CA ASP A 171 3.99 23.96 -15.23
C ASP A 171 4.98 24.29 -14.09
N PRO A 172 6.21 23.72 -14.10
CA PRO A 172 7.23 24.01 -13.09
C PRO A 172 7.55 25.49 -12.90
N LYS A 173 7.24 26.34 -13.90
CA LYS A 173 7.44 27.78 -13.84
C LYS A 173 6.35 28.51 -13.03
N GLN A 174 5.24 27.88 -12.78
CA GLN A 174 4.10 28.47 -12.08
C GLN A 174 4.12 28.23 -10.56
N GLY A 175 5.15 27.58 -10.04
CA GLY A 175 5.29 27.30 -8.61
C GLY A 175 4.98 25.86 -8.22
N ASP A 176 4.47 25.65 -7.01
CA ASP A 176 4.16 24.34 -6.48
C ASP A 176 3.02 23.69 -7.25
N PRO A 177 3.12 22.39 -7.59
CA PRO A 177 2.01 21.68 -8.24
C PRO A 177 0.78 21.70 -7.33
N LYS A 178 -0.38 21.90 -7.96
CA LYS A 178 -1.65 21.83 -7.26
C LYS A 178 -1.91 20.37 -6.84
N VAL A 179 -2.09 20.16 -5.55
CA VAL A 179 -2.50 18.84 -5.04
C VAL A 179 -3.98 18.62 -5.33
N GLN A 180 -4.32 17.39 -5.75
CA GLN A 180 -5.68 16.95 -6.01
C GLN A 180 -5.96 15.62 -5.31
N PRO A 181 -7.20 15.37 -4.87
CA PRO A 181 -7.55 14.10 -4.27
C PRO A 181 -7.59 13.01 -5.35
N THR A 182 -7.04 11.84 -5.03
CA THR A 182 -7.04 10.66 -5.92
C THR A 182 -8.35 9.87 -5.85
N SER A 183 -9.28 10.29 -4.99
CA SER A 183 -10.60 9.66 -4.84
C SER A 183 -11.69 10.69 -4.63
N HIS A 184 -12.86 10.44 -5.24
CA HIS A 184 -14.05 11.22 -4.94
C HIS A 184 -14.45 11.07 -3.47
N GLY A 185 -14.93 12.15 -2.85
CA GLY A 185 -15.38 12.17 -1.46
C GLY A 185 -14.31 12.55 -0.45
N VAL A 186 -13.04 12.67 -0.84
CA VAL A 186 -12.00 13.23 0.03
C VAL A 186 -12.23 14.74 0.19
N PRO A 187 -12.35 15.27 1.44
CA PRO A 187 -12.59 16.68 1.68
C PRO A 187 -11.42 17.57 1.20
N SER A 188 -11.69 18.53 0.32
CA SER A 188 -10.65 19.38 -0.29
C SER A 188 -9.77 20.15 0.71
N ARG A 189 -10.31 20.51 1.89
CA ARG A 189 -9.57 21.20 2.94
C ARG A 189 -8.36 20.43 3.49
N ILE A 190 -8.38 19.11 3.38
CA ILE A 190 -7.22 18.27 3.80
C ILE A 190 -6.02 18.56 2.91
N GLY A 191 -6.24 18.85 1.62
CA GLY A 191 -5.19 19.19 0.67
C GLY A 191 -4.37 20.44 1.06
N GLU A 192 -4.94 21.35 1.85
CA GLU A 192 -4.23 22.53 2.35
C GLU A 192 -3.04 22.18 3.27
N MET A 193 -3.08 20.99 3.88
CA MET A 193 -2.00 20.47 4.74
C MET A 193 -0.98 19.62 3.98
N VAL A 194 -1.25 19.26 2.73
CA VAL A 194 -0.44 18.32 1.94
C VAL A 194 0.54 19.10 1.07
N THR A 195 1.79 18.69 1.08
CA THR A 195 2.79 19.11 0.10
C THR A 195 3.38 17.88 -0.56
N LEU A 196 3.37 17.82 -1.88
CA LEU A 196 3.95 16.72 -2.65
C LEU A 196 5.33 17.11 -3.17
N VAL A 197 6.26 16.17 -3.09
CA VAL A 197 7.64 16.33 -3.58
C VAL A 197 7.95 15.12 -4.48
N PRO A 198 8.54 15.34 -5.66
CA PRO A 198 8.93 14.26 -6.55
C PRO A 198 9.91 13.29 -5.90
N MET A 199 9.82 12.02 -6.29
CA MET A 199 10.77 11.00 -5.83
C MET A 199 12.20 11.35 -6.28
N ASN A 200 13.16 11.19 -5.36
CA ASN A 200 14.58 11.46 -5.58
C ASN A 200 14.93 12.93 -5.95
N ASP A 201 14.09 13.89 -5.62
CA ASP A 201 14.35 15.32 -5.78
C ASP A 201 14.67 15.96 -4.42
N ALA A 202 15.93 15.80 -4.01
CA ALA A 202 16.42 16.36 -2.74
C ALA A 202 16.44 17.91 -2.74
N ASP A 203 16.73 18.52 -3.89
CA ASP A 203 16.77 19.98 -4.03
C ASP A 203 15.37 20.56 -3.83
N ARG A 204 14.37 19.91 -4.41
CA ARG A 204 12.98 20.30 -4.23
C ARG A 204 12.51 20.13 -2.79
N LEU A 205 12.88 19.02 -2.13
CA LEU A 205 12.58 18.80 -0.73
C LEU A 205 13.19 19.88 0.16
N GLU A 206 14.45 20.22 -0.08
CA GLU A 206 15.15 21.30 0.65
C GLU A 206 14.47 22.66 0.47
N ASP A 207 14.07 22.98 -0.75
CA ASP A 207 13.36 24.22 -1.10
C ASP A 207 12.02 24.32 -0.38
N VAL A 208 11.24 23.25 -0.35
CA VAL A 208 9.95 23.17 0.36
C VAL A 208 10.17 23.37 1.86
N LEU A 209 11.15 22.68 2.44
CA LEU A 209 11.45 22.80 3.86
C LEU A 209 11.92 24.19 4.24
N LYS A 210 12.73 24.86 3.40
CA LYS A 210 13.12 26.27 3.63
C LYS A 210 11.93 27.22 3.63
N LYS A 211 10.97 27.01 2.73
CA LYS A 211 9.80 27.89 2.58
C LYS A 211 8.71 27.63 3.62
N LYS A 212 8.48 26.38 3.98
CA LYS A 212 7.33 25.91 4.78
C LYS A 212 7.73 25.27 6.12
N HIS A 213 8.96 25.50 6.62
CA HIS A 213 9.45 24.88 7.86
C HIS A 213 8.58 25.14 9.09
N ASN A 214 7.82 26.25 9.11
CA ASN A 214 6.91 26.57 10.20
C ASN A 214 5.54 25.87 10.10
N GLU A 215 5.21 25.30 8.95
CA GLU A 215 3.92 24.68 8.68
C GLU A 215 4.02 23.15 8.67
N ILE A 216 5.16 22.62 8.18
CA ILE A 216 5.38 21.20 7.99
C ILE A 216 5.99 20.56 9.23
N GLY A 217 5.35 19.51 9.71
CA GLY A 217 5.78 18.73 10.88
C GLY A 217 6.17 17.30 10.60
N THR A 218 5.83 16.76 9.42
CA THR A 218 6.02 15.34 9.10
C THR A 218 6.39 15.17 7.64
N LEU A 219 7.25 14.18 7.36
CA LEU A 219 7.52 13.63 6.03
C LEU A 219 7.12 12.15 6.03
N LEU A 220 6.33 11.73 5.04
CA LEU A 220 5.93 10.36 4.79
C LEU A 220 6.69 9.77 3.59
#